data_8e78a43ddd95a094f34c72b1f607dbdc
#
_entry.id   8e78a43ddd95a094f34c72b1f607dbdc
#
_cell.length_a   1.000
_cell.length_b   1.000
_cell.length_c   1.000
_cell.angle_alpha   90.00
_cell.angle_beta   90.00
_cell.angle_gamma   90.00
#
_symmetry.space_group_name_H-M   'P 1'
#
loop_
_entity.id
_entity.type
_entity.pdbx_description
1 polymer ?
#
loop_
_entity_poly.entity_id
_entity_poly.type
_entity_poly.pdbx_seq_one_letter_code
_entity_poly.pdbx_strand_id
1 'polypeptide(L)'
;MKGNEAIAHAAIRCGADAFFGYPITPQSEIIETLAALKPWETTGMVVLQAESEVASINMVYGGAGAGKRCFTTSSSPGIALMQEGISYMAGAEIPGVIVNVMRGGPGLGTIQPSQADYFQATRGGGNGDYNVIVLAPNSVQEMADFVDLAFNLAFKYRNPTMILSDGVIGQMMEKVVLPPVKPRRTEEQIKKECPWATIGRTRDRQPNILTSLELKPEVMEVRNLHMQEKYRQIMANEVRYEAQQCEDADYIIVSFGSAARIGEKAVEIAREQGIKAGLFRPITLWPFPSKQLHEIAKGKRGILVSEINAGQMVEDVRLAINGELPVEHFGRLGGIVPEPEEIVNVLKEKLV
;
A
#
# COMPACT_ATOMS: atom_id res chain seq x y z
N MET A 1 -15.72 11.87 7.72
CA MET A 1 -16.08 10.70 6.87
C MET A 1 -15.23 9.50 7.27
N LYS A 2 -15.63 8.31 6.91
CA LYS A 2 -14.83 7.09 7.12
C LYS A 2 -13.63 7.03 6.18
N GLY A 3 -12.60 6.23 6.53
CA GLY A 3 -11.43 6.01 5.67
C GLY A 3 -11.78 5.42 4.32
N ASN A 4 -12.69 4.44 4.29
CA ASN A 4 -13.20 3.86 3.04
C ASN A 4 -13.89 4.91 2.16
N GLU A 5 -14.73 5.77 2.73
CA GLU A 5 -15.38 6.87 2.00
C GLU A 5 -14.35 7.86 1.45
N ALA A 6 -13.30 8.16 2.22
CA ALA A 6 -12.23 9.08 1.82
C ALA A 6 -11.49 8.60 0.56
N ILE A 7 -11.22 7.29 0.44
CA ILE A 7 -10.67 6.69 -0.80
C ILE A 7 -11.58 6.97 -2.00
N ALA A 8 -12.89 6.72 -1.89
CA ALA A 8 -13.84 6.90 -2.97
C ALA A 8 -13.90 8.38 -3.43
N HIS A 9 -14.03 9.30 -2.48
CA HIS A 9 -14.03 10.74 -2.77
C HIS A 9 -12.72 11.21 -3.39
N ALA A 10 -11.57 10.77 -2.86
CA ALA A 10 -10.26 11.13 -3.38
C ALA A 10 -10.05 10.60 -4.82
N ALA A 11 -10.47 9.36 -5.11
CA ALA A 11 -10.36 8.76 -6.43
C ALA A 11 -11.12 9.58 -7.50
N ILE A 12 -12.36 10.00 -7.21
CA ILE A 12 -13.13 10.86 -8.10
C ILE A 12 -12.40 12.19 -8.31
N ARG A 13 -11.92 12.81 -7.24
CA ARG A 13 -11.31 14.14 -7.27
C ARG A 13 -9.92 14.15 -7.90
N CYS A 14 -9.15 13.09 -7.83
CA CYS A 14 -7.84 13.00 -8.50
C CYS A 14 -7.93 12.62 -9.98
N GLY A 15 -9.14 12.51 -10.55
CA GLY A 15 -9.35 12.25 -11.96
C GLY A 15 -9.13 10.79 -12.35
N ALA A 16 -9.53 9.84 -11.49
CA ALA A 16 -9.59 8.44 -11.85
C ALA A 16 -10.53 8.20 -13.02
N ASP A 17 -10.14 7.29 -13.92
CA ASP A 17 -10.92 6.94 -15.11
C ASP A 17 -11.91 5.81 -14.86
N ALA A 18 -11.51 4.82 -14.04
CA ALA A 18 -12.37 3.68 -13.74
C ALA A 18 -12.05 3.01 -12.40
N PHE A 19 -13.11 2.50 -11.80
CA PHE A 19 -13.08 1.56 -10.68
C PHE A 19 -13.68 0.24 -11.14
N PHE A 20 -12.98 -0.85 -10.83
CA PHE A 20 -13.46 -2.22 -11.04
C PHE A 20 -13.29 -2.97 -9.73
N GLY A 21 -14.38 -3.43 -9.11
CA GLY A 21 -14.28 -4.07 -7.81
C GLY A 21 -15.37 -5.10 -7.55
N TYR A 22 -15.13 -5.91 -6.53
CA TYR A 22 -16.07 -6.87 -5.99
C TYR A 22 -16.28 -6.59 -4.49
N PRO A 23 -17.52 -6.58 -3.97
CA PRO A 23 -17.78 -6.22 -2.59
C PRO A 23 -17.24 -7.28 -1.63
N ILE A 24 -16.46 -6.86 -0.65
CA ILE A 24 -15.94 -7.69 0.43
C ILE A 24 -15.72 -6.83 1.68
N THR A 25 -16.16 -7.33 2.87
CA THR A 25 -15.92 -6.65 4.15
C THR A 25 -14.41 -6.74 4.51
N PRO A 26 -13.78 -5.63 5.02
CA PRO A 26 -14.39 -4.37 5.50
C PRO A 26 -14.25 -3.18 4.53
N GLN A 27 -14.13 -3.39 3.23
CA GLN A 27 -13.95 -2.29 2.25
C GLN A 27 -15.24 -1.92 1.45
N SER A 28 -16.38 -2.56 1.71
CA SER A 28 -17.61 -2.41 0.91
C SER A 28 -18.09 -0.96 0.77
N GLU A 29 -17.85 -0.11 1.76
CA GLU A 29 -18.21 1.30 1.71
C GLU A 29 -17.53 2.07 0.58
N ILE A 30 -16.40 1.57 0.03
CA ILE A 30 -15.74 2.23 -1.11
C ILE A 30 -16.65 2.14 -2.34
N ILE A 31 -17.11 0.93 -2.71
CA ILE A 31 -18.00 0.75 -3.86
C ILE A 31 -19.38 1.36 -3.61
N GLU A 32 -19.90 1.27 -2.39
CA GLU A 32 -21.19 1.87 -1.98
C GLU A 32 -21.14 3.39 -2.13
N THR A 33 -20.07 4.04 -1.67
CA THR A 33 -19.85 5.49 -1.81
C THR A 33 -19.74 5.89 -3.27
N LEU A 34 -18.97 5.16 -4.08
CA LEU A 34 -18.86 5.40 -5.51
C LEU A 34 -20.22 5.27 -6.21
N ALA A 35 -21.01 4.25 -5.85
CA ALA A 35 -22.35 4.06 -6.39
C ALA A 35 -23.32 5.20 -6.00
N ALA A 36 -23.24 5.68 -4.76
CA ALA A 36 -24.07 6.78 -4.25
C ALA A 36 -23.70 8.12 -4.92
N LEU A 37 -22.40 8.39 -5.14
CA LEU A 37 -21.90 9.62 -5.75
C LEU A 37 -22.08 9.67 -7.29
N LYS A 38 -22.33 8.55 -7.93
CA LYS A 38 -22.57 8.42 -9.37
C LYS A 38 -21.55 9.18 -10.24
N PRO A 39 -20.25 8.94 -10.10
CA PRO A 39 -19.23 9.72 -10.81
C PRO A 39 -19.30 9.59 -12.33
N TRP A 40 -19.98 8.59 -12.86
CA TRP A 40 -20.28 8.47 -14.30
C TRP A 40 -21.18 9.60 -14.84
N GLU A 41 -22.04 10.19 -13.99
CA GLU A 41 -22.91 11.33 -14.35
C GLU A 41 -22.14 12.66 -14.26
N THR A 42 -21.13 12.76 -13.41
CA THR A 42 -20.44 14.04 -13.10
C THR A 42 -19.08 14.17 -13.76
N THR A 43 -18.22 13.16 -13.65
CA THR A 43 -16.86 13.16 -14.19
C THR A 43 -16.68 12.20 -15.37
N GLY A 44 -17.66 11.34 -15.63
CA GLY A 44 -17.57 10.26 -16.61
C GLY A 44 -16.69 9.09 -16.17
N MET A 45 -16.31 9.00 -14.87
CA MET A 45 -15.59 7.87 -14.32
C MET A 45 -16.45 6.62 -14.37
N VAL A 46 -15.92 5.54 -14.90
CA VAL A 46 -16.61 4.23 -14.91
C VAL A 46 -16.54 3.60 -13.53
N VAL A 47 -17.68 3.13 -13.04
CA VAL A 47 -17.77 2.31 -11.83
C VAL A 47 -18.48 1.03 -12.19
N LEU A 48 -17.79 -0.11 -12.04
CA LEU A 48 -18.31 -1.40 -12.40
C LEU A 48 -18.02 -2.43 -11.32
N GLN A 49 -19.08 -3.07 -10.86
CA GLN A 49 -18.96 -4.26 -10.01
C GLN A 49 -18.68 -5.46 -10.91
N ALA A 50 -17.48 -6.03 -10.74
CA ALA A 50 -17.09 -7.26 -11.43
C ALA A 50 -17.75 -8.49 -10.77
N GLU A 51 -17.68 -9.62 -11.44
CA GLU A 51 -18.23 -10.89 -10.93
C GLU A 51 -17.32 -11.56 -9.89
N SER A 52 -16.05 -11.14 -9.83
CA SER A 52 -15.05 -11.67 -8.90
C SER A 52 -13.84 -10.73 -8.80
N GLU A 53 -12.97 -10.96 -7.82
CA GLU A 53 -11.70 -10.24 -7.69
C GLU A 53 -10.75 -10.53 -8.85
N VAL A 54 -10.76 -11.76 -9.38
CA VAL A 54 -9.98 -12.12 -10.58
C VAL A 54 -10.43 -11.30 -11.78
N ALA A 55 -11.74 -11.14 -11.99
CA ALA A 55 -12.27 -10.26 -13.03
C ALA A 55 -11.89 -8.80 -12.79
N SER A 56 -11.99 -8.32 -11.54
CA SER A 56 -11.64 -6.94 -11.17
C SER A 56 -10.22 -6.58 -11.56
N ILE A 57 -9.23 -7.39 -11.19
CA ILE A 57 -7.81 -7.09 -11.48
C ILE A 57 -7.52 -7.17 -12.98
N ASN A 58 -8.17 -8.07 -13.72
CA ASN A 58 -8.02 -8.17 -15.18
C ASN A 58 -8.66 -6.95 -15.89
N MET A 59 -9.76 -6.41 -15.37
CA MET A 59 -10.33 -5.15 -15.88
C MET A 59 -9.41 -3.95 -15.61
N VAL A 60 -8.76 -3.91 -14.42
CA VAL A 60 -7.72 -2.89 -14.14
C VAL A 60 -6.55 -3.05 -15.10
N TYR A 61 -6.08 -4.28 -15.34
CA TYR A 61 -5.02 -4.57 -16.32
C TYR A 61 -5.36 -4.00 -17.71
N GLY A 62 -6.56 -4.29 -18.21
CA GLY A 62 -7.02 -3.82 -19.53
C GLY A 62 -7.17 -2.30 -19.60
N GLY A 63 -7.86 -1.70 -18.63
CA GLY A 63 -8.08 -0.27 -18.56
C GLY A 63 -6.78 0.53 -18.39
N ALA A 64 -5.91 0.09 -17.49
CA ALA A 64 -4.62 0.72 -17.27
C ALA A 64 -3.67 0.51 -18.47
N GLY A 65 -3.75 -0.64 -19.16
CA GLY A 65 -3.06 -0.88 -20.43
C GLY A 65 -3.46 0.10 -21.53
N ALA A 66 -4.67 0.65 -21.48
CA ALA A 66 -5.11 1.75 -22.35
C ALA A 66 -4.69 3.15 -21.83
N GLY A 67 -3.78 3.23 -20.85
CA GLY A 67 -3.29 4.47 -20.29
C GLY A 67 -4.25 5.17 -19.33
N LYS A 68 -5.34 4.51 -18.92
CA LYS A 68 -6.35 5.05 -18.01
C LYS A 68 -5.94 4.87 -16.55
N ARG A 69 -6.31 5.83 -15.67
CA ARG A 69 -6.16 5.71 -14.23
C ARG A 69 -7.23 4.79 -13.66
N CYS A 70 -6.91 3.50 -13.58
CA CYS A 70 -7.82 2.47 -13.09
C CYS A 70 -7.37 1.97 -11.71
N PHE A 71 -8.36 1.64 -10.86
CA PHE A 71 -8.08 1.04 -9.56
C PHE A 71 -9.12 -0.01 -9.18
N THR A 72 -8.73 -0.84 -8.22
CA THR A 72 -9.58 -1.81 -7.54
C THR A 72 -9.37 -1.74 -6.04
N THR A 73 -10.36 -2.19 -5.30
CA THR A 73 -10.27 -2.33 -3.85
C THR A 73 -10.74 -3.71 -3.45
N SER A 74 -10.09 -4.30 -2.45
CA SER A 74 -10.49 -5.59 -1.89
C SER A 74 -10.01 -5.71 -0.43
N SER A 75 -10.15 -6.89 0.11
CA SER A 75 -9.66 -7.27 1.43
C SER A 75 -8.92 -8.61 1.32
N SER A 76 -8.03 -8.88 2.19
CA SER A 76 -7.12 -10.04 2.31
C SER A 76 -7.42 -11.27 1.43
N PRO A 77 -8.57 -11.98 1.55
CA PRO A 77 -8.85 -13.14 0.68
C PRO A 77 -9.02 -12.76 -0.78
N GLY A 78 -9.63 -11.61 -1.07
CA GLY A 78 -9.82 -11.13 -2.44
C GLY A 78 -8.50 -10.67 -3.07
N ILE A 79 -7.59 -10.05 -2.28
CA ILE A 79 -6.24 -9.75 -2.74
C ILE A 79 -5.46 -11.03 -3.05
N ALA A 80 -5.66 -12.10 -2.30
CA ALA A 80 -5.05 -13.39 -2.59
C ALA A 80 -5.46 -13.91 -3.98
N LEU A 81 -6.73 -13.73 -4.38
CA LEU A 81 -7.22 -14.08 -5.72
C LEU A 81 -6.66 -13.18 -6.83
N MET A 82 -6.27 -11.95 -6.51
CA MET A 82 -5.73 -10.98 -7.48
C MET A 82 -4.23 -11.19 -7.78
N GLN A 83 -3.50 -12.01 -7.04
CA GLN A 83 -2.02 -12.06 -7.08
C GLN A 83 -1.46 -12.40 -8.46
N GLU A 84 -2.09 -13.30 -9.22
CA GLU A 84 -1.70 -13.59 -10.60
C GLU A 84 -1.81 -12.34 -11.48
N GLY A 85 -2.95 -11.64 -11.43
CA GLY A 85 -3.17 -10.40 -12.19
C GLY A 85 -2.19 -9.29 -11.81
N ILE A 86 -1.85 -9.15 -10.52
CA ILE A 86 -0.85 -8.19 -10.03
C ILE A 86 0.53 -8.53 -10.61
N SER A 87 0.92 -9.81 -10.61
CA SER A 87 2.16 -10.29 -11.24
C SER A 87 2.19 -9.98 -12.73
N TYR A 88 1.07 -10.19 -13.46
CA TYR A 88 0.96 -9.86 -14.87
C TYR A 88 1.09 -8.36 -15.13
N MET A 89 0.48 -7.51 -14.28
CA MET A 89 0.62 -6.06 -14.37
C MET A 89 2.08 -5.62 -14.19
N ALA A 90 2.77 -6.19 -13.20
CA ALA A 90 4.18 -5.89 -12.97
C ALA A 90 5.06 -6.31 -14.16
N GLY A 91 4.90 -7.54 -14.66
CA GLY A 91 5.66 -8.07 -15.78
C GLY A 91 5.39 -7.36 -17.12
N ALA A 92 4.17 -6.85 -17.34
CA ALA A 92 3.81 -6.06 -18.51
C ALA A 92 4.04 -4.54 -18.32
N GLU A 93 4.53 -4.12 -17.15
CA GLU A 93 4.74 -2.73 -16.77
C GLU A 93 3.47 -1.87 -16.93
N ILE A 94 2.37 -2.35 -16.39
CA ILE A 94 1.06 -1.69 -16.43
C ILE A 94 0.80 -1.00 -15.08
N PRO A 95 0.60 0.32 -15.09
CA PRO A 95 0.28 1.07 -13.87
C PRO A 95 -1.17 0.79 -13.43
N GLY A 96 -1.36 0.54 -12.15
CA GLY A 96 -2.69 0.41 -11.56
C GLY A 96 -2.61 0.57 -10.06
N VAL A 97 -3.71 0.98 -9.45
CA VAL A 97 -3.78 1.15 -7.99
C VAL A 97 -4.67 0.08 -7.39
N ILE A 98 -4.17 -0.58 -6.36
CA ILE A 98 -4.86 -1.59 -5.59
C ILE A 98 -5.01 -1.06 -4.16
N VAL A 99 -6.19 -1.13 -3.57
CA VAL A 99 -6.40 -0.83 -2.16
C VAL A 99 -6.73 -2.13 -1.44
N ASN A 100 -5.90 -2.50 -0.49
CA ASN A 100 -6.18 -3.61 0.42
C ASN A 100 -6.58 -3.05 1.79
N VAL A 101 -7.82 -3.28 2.19
CA VAL A 101 -8.27 -3.04 3.57
C VAL A 101 -8.21 -4.37 4.31
N MET A 102 -7.08 -4.61 4.97
CA MET A 102 -6.74 -5.89 5.58
C MET A 102 -7.72 -6.32 6.67
N ARG A 103 -7.95 -7.63 6.73
CA ARG A 103 -8.71 -8.31 7.79
C ARG A 103 -7.99 -9.56 8.27
N GLY A 104 -8.39 -10.08 9.44
CA GLY A 104 -7.74 -11.25 10.04
C GLY A 104 -7.96 -12.54 9.25
N GLY A 105 -6.86 -13.23 8.95
CA GLY A 105 -6.78 -14.56 8.33
C GLY A 105 -6.29 -15.61 9.34
N PRO A 106 -5.89 -16.81 8.85
CA PRO A 106 -5.85 -17.24 7.43
C PRO A 106 -7.23 -17.68 6.90
N GLY A 107 -7.31 -17.85 5.58
CA GLY A 107 -8.53 -18.26 4.88
C GLY A 107 -9.60 -17.16 4.91
N LEU A 108 -10.86 -17.50 5.13
CA LEU A 108 -11.93 -16.50 5.30
C LEU A 108 -11.71 -15.66 6.55
N GLY A 109 -11.12 -16.24 7.59
CA GLY A 109 -10.74 -15.57 8.82
C GLY A 109 -11.88 -14.85 9.51
N THR A 110 -11.62 -13.61 9.91
CA THR A 110 -12.57 -12.70 10.54
C THR A 110 -12.66 -11.40 9.75
N ILE A 111 -13.75 -10.63 9.97
CA ILE A 111 -13.88 -9.27 9.39
C ILE A 111 -13.12 -8.20 10.20
N GLN A 112 -12.54 -8.59 11.33
CA GLN A 112 -11.80 -7.70 12.22
C GLN A 112 -10.45 -7.31 11.62
N PRO A 113 -9.86 -6.16 12.01
CA PRO A 113 -8.63 -5.63 11.43
C PRO A 113 -7.42 -6.55 11.66
N SER A 114 -6.47 -6.52 10.72
CA SER A 114 -5.21 -7.23 10.81
C SER A 114 -4.15 -6.54 9.97
N GLN A 115 -2.88 -6.86 10.19
CA GLN A 115 -1.74 -6.45 9.36
C GLN A 115 -0.98 -7.66 8.81
N ALA A 116 -1.66 -8.81 8.68
CA ALA A 116 -1.05 -10.07 8.30
C ALA A 116 -0.76 -10.23 6.80
N ASP A 117 -1.18 -9.27 5.96
CA ASP A 117 -0.86 -9.27 4.53
C ASP A 117 0.44 -8.50 4.20
N TYR A 118 1.24 -8.13 5.20
CA TYR A 118 2.48 -7.40 4.98
C TYR A 118 3.42 -8.14 4.01
N PHE A 119 3.68 -9.43 4.23
CA PHE A 119 4.51 -10.21 3.31
C PHE A 119 3.86 -10.37 1.93
N GLN A 120 2.56 -10.60 1.87
CA GLN A 120 1.85 -10.70 0.59
C GLN A 120 2.01 -9.41 -0.24
N ALA A 121 1.94 -8.24 0.42
CA ALA A 121 2.09 -6.94 -0.24
C ALA A 121 3.54 -6.62 -0.61
N THR A 122 4.50 -6.91 0.28
CA THR A 122 5.90 -6.47 0.15
C THR A 122 6.83 -7.51 -0.50
N ARG A 123 6.51 -8.80 -0.39
CA ARG A 123 7.30 -9.91 -0.95
C ARG A 123 6.69 -10.45 -2.26
N GLY A 124 5.46 -10.02 -2.59
CA GLY A 124 4.67 -10.56 -3.70
C GLY A 124 4.00 -11.89 -3.38
N GLY A 125 2.79 -12.06 -3.90
CA GLY A 125 2.01 -13.30 -3.76
C GLY A 125 1.81 -14.02 -5.10
N GLY A 126 2.21 -13.39 -6.22
CA GLY A 126 2.27 -14.01 -7.55
C GLY A 126 3.64 -14.62 -7.82
N ASN A 127 3.92 -14.89 -9.08
CA ASN A 127 5.19 -15.47 -9.51
C ASN A 127 6.15 -14.44 -10.08
N GLY A 128 7.45 -14.71 -9.97
CA GLY A 128 8.54 -13.92 -10.54
C GLY A 128 9.13 -12.88 -9.58
N ASP A 129 10.20 -12.23 -10.05
CA ASP A 129 10.99 -11.28 -9.25
C ASP A 129 10.42 -9.86 -9.39
N TYR A 130 9.17 -9.67 -8.97
CA TYR A 130 8.52 -8.37 -9.03
C TYR A 130 8.27 -7.76 -7.65
N ASN A 131 8.10 -6.44 -7.61
CA ASN A 131 7.71 -5.71 -6.43
C ASN A 131 6.55 -4.74 -6.73
N VAL A 132 5.72 -4.51 -5.74
CA VAL A 132 4.66 -3.51 -5.75
C VAL A 132 5.08 -2.36 -4.83
N ILE A 133 4.84 -1.11 -5.23
CA ILE A 133 5.03 0.02 -4.32
C ILE A 133 3.90 -0.02 -3.28
N VAL A 134 4.23 -0.08 -2.00
CA VAL A 134 3.26 -0.26 -0.92
C VAL A 134 3.26 0.94 0.01
N LEU A 135 2.12 1.61 0.14
CA LEU A 135 1.88 2.75 1.01
C LEU A 135 0.97 2.36 2.16
N ALA A 136 1.34 2.66 3.41
CA ALA A 136 0.57 2.32 4.59
C ALA A 136 0.05 3.58 5.30
N PRO A 137 -1.22 3.95 5.11
CA PRO A 137 -1.83 5.08 5.82
C PRO A 137 -2.06 4.77 7.29
N ASN A 138 -1.89 5.78 8.18
CA ASN A 138 -2.25 5.69 9.60
C ASN A 138 -3.44 6.60 10.00
N SER A 139 -4.03 7.30 9.05
CA SER A 139 -5.14 8.22 9.26
C SER A 139 -6.10 8.24 8.09
N VAL A 140 -7.32 8.77 8.33
CA VAL A 140 -8.31 8.96 7.26
C VAL A 140 -7.84 10.01 6.26
N GLN A 141 -7.07 11.00 6.71
CA GLN A 141 -6.47 11.99 5.80
C GLN A 141 -5.49 11.31 4.83
N GLU A 142 -4.62 10.44 5.32
CA GLU A 142 -3.68 9.71 4.46
C GLU A 142 -4.37 8.71 3.52
N MET A 143 -5.52 8.13 3.94
CA MET A 143 -6.36 7.35 3.02
C MET A 143 -6.76 8.17 1.78
N ALA A 144 -7.09 9.45 1.94
CA ALA A 144 -7.41 10.33 0.82
C ALA A 144 -6.16 10.76 0.03
N ASP A 145 -5.10 11.18 0.73
CA ASP A 145 -3.90 11.75 0.10
C ASP A 145 -3.11 10.71 -0.71
N PHE A 146 -3.10 9.47 -0.23
CA PHE A 146 -2.35 8.40 -0.91
C PHE A 146 -3.00 7.91 -2.20
N VAL A 147 -4.26 8.24 -2.50
CA VAL A 147 -4.88 7.87 -3.77
C VAL A 147 -4.18 8.56 -4.95
N ASP A 148 -4.00 9.89 -4.88
CA ASP A 148 -3.29 10.63 -5.94
C ASP A 148 -1.81 10.27 -5.98
N LEU A 149 -1.18 10.10 -4.82
CA LEU A 149 0.21 9.64 -4.72
C LEU A 149 0.39 8.27 -5.38
N ALA A 150 -0.49 7.31 -5.08
CA ALA A 150 -0.43 5.96 -5.65
C ALA A 150 -0.56 5.97 -7.17
N PHE A 151 -1.50 6.74 -7.73
CA PHE A 151 -1.61 6.91 -9.18
C PHE A 151 -0.36 7.54 -9.79
N ASN A 152 0.18 8.58 -9.17
CA ASN A 152 1.38 9.25 -9.66
C ASN A 152 2.60 8.31 -9.65
N LEU A 153 2.80 7.54 -8.59
CA LEU A 153 3.86 6.55 -8.50
C LEU A 153 3.67 5.41 -9.51
N ALA A 154 2.44 4.90 -9.63
CA ALA A 154 2.13 3.84 -10.59
C ALA A 154 2.48 4.26 -12.02
N PHE A 155 2.06 5.44 -12.45
CA PHE A 155 2.32 5.95 -13.80
C PHE A 155 3.77 6.38 -14.02
N LYS A 156 4.42 6.97 -13.00
CA LYS A 156 5.84 7.37 -13.07
C LYS A 156 6.75 6.17 -13.35
N TYR A 157 6.48 5.05 -12.70
CA TYR A 157 7.33 3.85 -12.79
C TYR A 157 6.72 2.73 -13.64
N ARG A 158 5.51 2.93 -14.19
CA ARG A 158 4.79 1.86 -14.87
C ARG A 158 4.77 0.58 -14.05
N ASN A 159 4.26 0.68 -12.84
CA ASN A 159 4.30 -0.38 -11.83
C ASN A 159 3.00 -0.38 -11.02
N PRO A 160 2.44 -1.54 -10.65
CA PRO A 160 1.33 -1.55 -9.70
C PRO A 160 1.74 -0.91 -8.37
N THR A 161 0.81 -0.15 -7.77
CA THR A 161 0.98 0.48 -6.46
C THR A 161 -0.17 0.05 -5.56
N MET A 162 0.13 -0.27 -4.30
CA MET A 162 -0.86 -0.68 -3.32
C MET A 162 -0.96 0.33 -2.18
N ILE A 163 -2.18 0.66 -1.79
CA ILE A 163 -2.50 1.28 -0.50
C ILE A 163 -2.88 0.14 0.43
N LEU A 164 -2.05 -0.11 1.43
CA LEU A 164 -2.22 -1.19 2.40
C LEU A 164 -2.75 -0.61 3.71
N SER A 165 -4.05 -0.62 3.85
CA SER A 165 -4.78 -0.20 5.05
C SER A 165 -5.34 -1.40 5.80
N ASP A 166 -6.04 -1.15 6.89
CA ASP A 166 -6.73 -2.18 7.66
C ASP A 166 -8.13 -1.72 8.08
N GLY A 167 -8.91 -2.63 8.66
CA GLY A 167 -10.28 -2.36 9.06
C GLY A 167 -10.43 -1.25 10.11
N VAL A 168 -9.39 -0.94 10.92
CA VAL A 168 -9.43 0.20 11.86
C VAL A 168 -9.48 1.50 11.07
N ILE A 169 -8.48 1.75 10.24
CA ILE A 169 -8.38 3.00 9.46
C ILE A 169 -9.54 3.12 8.47
N GLY A 170 -9.94 2.00 7.84
CA GLY A 170 -11.05 1.98 6.90
C GLY A 170 -12.40 2.41 7.50
N GLN A 171 -12.66 2.03 8.76
CA GLN A 171 -13.95 2.27 9.44
C GLN A 171 -13.95 3.47 10.37
N MET A 172 -12.79 3.97 10.82
CA MET A 172 -12.73 5.12 11.72
C MET A 172 -13.18 6.40 11.01
N MET A 173 -13.74 7.32 11.78
CA MET A 173 -14.23 8.61 11.28
C MET A 173 -13.32 9.76 11.73
N GLU A 174 -12.85 10.54 10.78
CA GLU A 174 -12.09 11.77 11.04
C GLU A 174 -12.57 12.91 10.16
N LYS A 175 -12.14 14.14 10.51
CA LYS A 175 -12.24 15.30 9.62
C LYS A 175 -11.20 15.16 8.53
N VAL A 176 -11.62 15.29 7.27
CA VAL A 176 -10.75 15.13 6.09
C VAL A 176 -10.80 16.37 5.23
N VAL A 177 -9.65 16.83 4.80
CA VAL A 177 -9.51 17.83 3.74
C VAL A 177 -9.30 17.07 2.43
N LEU A 178 -10.32 17.05 1.60
CA LEU A 178 -10.24 16.34 0.32
C LEU A 178 -9.32 17.07 -0.67
N PRO A 179 -8.57 16.34 -1.51
CA PRO A 179 -7.69 16.94 -2.51
C PRO A 179 -8.48 17.82 -3.49
N PRO A 180 -7.83 18.80 -4.14
CA PRO A 180 -8.48 19.61 -5.18
C PRO A 180 -8.94 18.73 -6.33
N VAL A 181 -10.04 19.15 -6.99
CA VAL A 181 -10.58 18.40 -8.15
C VAL A 181 -9.64 18.54 -9.34
N LYS A 182 -9.19 17.42 -9.87
CA LYS A 182 -8.45 17.33 -11.13
C LYS A 182 -9.37 16.75 -12.19
N PRO A 183 -9.44 17.36 -13.39
CA PRO A 183 -10.19 16.77 -14.49
C PRO A 183 -9.55 15.46 -14.93
N ARG A 184 -10.35 14.56 -15.48
CA ARG A 184 -9.83 13.37 -16.17
C ARG A 184 -8.99 13.80 -17.36
N ARG A 185 -7.95 13.04 -17.65
CA ARG A 185 -7.09 13.29 -18.82
C ARG A 185 -7.85 13.07 -20.13
N THR A 186 -7.68 13.98 -21.09
CA THR A 186 -8.20 13.81 -22.47
C THR A 186 -7.44 12.67 -23.19
N GLU A 187 -7.99 12.19 -24.29
CA GLU A 187 -7.30 11.18 -25.10
C GLU A 187 -5.96 11.69 -25.66
N GLU A 188 -5.88 12.96 -26.03
CA GLU A 188 -4.64 13.58 -26.49
C GLU A 188 -3.57 13.63 -25.38
N GLN A 189 -3.99 13.97 -24.15
CA GLN A 189 -3.09 13.93 -22.99
C GLN A 189 -2.60 12.51 -22.73
N ILE A 190 -3.48 11.52 -22.78
CA ILE A 190 -3.09 10.10 -22.58
C ILE A 190 -2.14 9.65 -23.68
N LYS A 191 -2.39 9.98 -24.95
CA LYS A 191 -1.48 9.66 -26.07
C LYS A 191 -0.09 10.26 -25.87
N LYS A 192 -0.01 11.49 -25.34
CA LYS A 192 1.25 12.18 -25.08
C LYS A 192 1.97 11.61 -23.86
N GLU A 193 1.28 11.40 -22.74
CA GLU A 193 1.83 10.95 -21.47
C GLU A 193 2.11 9.45 -21.42
N CYS A 194 1.30 8.66 -22.15
CA CYS A 194 1.35 7.19 -22.17
C CYS A 194 1.57 6.67 -23.62
N PRO A 195 2.71 6.97 -24.26
CA PRO A 195 2.97 6.54 -25.63
C PRO A 195 3.03 5.01 -25.78
N TRP A 196 3.20 4.30 -24.68
CA TRP A 196 3.20 2.85 -24.56
C TRP A 196 1.77 2.24 -24.55
N ALA A 197 0.70 3.04 -24.32
CA ALA A 197 -0.66 2.54 -24.11
C ALA A 197 -1.28 1.97 -25.39
N THR A 198 -2.21 1.02 -25.22
CA THR A 198 -2.94 0.35 -26.33
C THR A 198 -4.17 1.16 -26.74
N ILE A 199 -3.98 2.39 -27.20
CA ILE A 199 -5.04 3.37 -27.56
C ILE A 199 -5.23 3.53 -29.05
N GLY A 200 -5.08 2.47 -29.80
CA GLY A 200 -5.16 2.46 -31.26
C GLY A 200 -3.80 2.65 -31.93
N ARG A 201 -3.76 2.29 -33.20
CA ARG A 201 -2.58 2.40 -34.07
C ARG A 201 -2.76 3.53 -35.05
N THR A 202 -1.76 4.41 -35.14
CA THR A 202 -1.61 5.35 -36.24
C THR A 202 -0.77 4.72 -37.36
N ARG A 203 -0.81 5.28 -38.58
CA ARG A 203 -0.11 4.69 -39.74
C ARG A 203 1.43 4.81 -39.64
N ASP A 204 1.90 5.72 -38.81
CA ASP A 204 3.30 6.12 -38.63
C ASP A 204 4.05 5.33 -37.55
N ARG A 205 3.37 4.42 -36.82
CA ARG A 205 4.00 3.60 -35.79
C ARG A 205 3.52 2.15 -35.79
N GLN A 206 4.33 1.27 -35.20
CA GLN A 206 3.95 -0.10 -34.89
C GLN A 206 2.92 -0.14 -33.75
N PRO A 207 2.09 -1.19 -33.67
CA PRO A 207 1.19 -1.36 -32.54
C PRO A 207 1.97 -1.57 -31.23
N ASN A 208 1.46 -0.99 -30.13
CA ASN A 208 1.95 -1.33 -28.80
C ASN A 208 1.44 -2.70 -28.40
N ILE A 209 2.32 -3.53 -27.87
CA ILE A 209 2.00 -4.85 -27.34
C ILE A 209 2.38 -4.83 -25.84
N LEU A 210 1.37 -5.01 -24.99
CA LEU A 210 1.56 -5.12 -23.54
C LEU A 210 1.31 -6.57 -23.14
N THR A 211 2.38 -7.27 -22.79
CA THR A 211 2.32 -8.68 -22.39
C THR A 211 3.43 -9.00 -21.40
N SER A 212 3.15 -9.87 -20.46
CA SER A 212 4.15 -10.49 -19.58
C SER A 212 4.74 -11.77 -20.16
N LEU A 213 4.13 -12.31 -21.25
CA LEU A 213 4.63 -13.52 -21.87
C LEU A 213 5.87 -13.24 -22.73
N GLU A 214 6.93 -14.00 -22.49
CA GLU A 214 8.13 -14.06 -23.32
C GLU A 214 8.61 -15.52 -23.39
N LEU A 215 8.70 -16.07 -24.58
CA LEU A 215 9.05 -17.48 -24.79
C LEU A 215 10.56 -17.72 -24.87
N LYS A 216 11.34 -16.67 -25.11
CA LYS A 216 12.80 -16.75 -25.19
C LYS A 216 13.42 -16.35 -23.86
N PRO A 217 14.09 -17.28 -23.14
CA PRO A 217 14.62 -17.01 -21.82
C PRO A 217 15.63 -15.86 -21.81
N GLU A 218 16.43 -15.70 -22.85
CA GLU A 218 17.42 -14.61 -22.96
C GLU A 218 16.73 -13.23 -23.05
N VAL A 219 15.58 -13.14 -23.70
CA VAL A 219 14.79 -11.92 -23.79
C VAL A 219 14.09 -11.65 -22.46
N MET A 220 13.60 -12.72 -21.81
CA MET A 220 12.97 -12.60 -20.49
C MET A 220 13.97 -12.13 -19.43
N GLU A 221 15.21 -12.61 -19.47
CA GLU A 221 16.29 -12.15 -18.59
C GLU A 221 16.54 -10.64 -18.76
N VAL A 222 16.64 -10.14 -19.99
CA VAL A 222 16.82 -8.71 -20.27
C VAL A 222 15.66 -7.89 -19.70
N ARG A 223 14.40 -8.36 -19.83
CA ARG A 223 13.23 -7.70 -19.22
C ARG A 223 13.33 -7.66 -17.70
N ASN A 224 13.71 -8.77 -17.08
CA ASN A 224 13.88 -8.85 -15.63
C ASN A 224 15.00 -7.91 -15.14
N LEU A 225 16.13 -7.85 -15.82
CA LEU A 225 17.20 -6.90 -15.51
C LEU A 225 16.73 -5.44 -15.61
N HIS A 226 15.93 -5.11 -16.61
CA HIS A 226 15.30 -3.77 -16.73
C HIS A 226 14.36 -3.49 -15.55
N MET A 227 13.52 -4.45 -15.15
CA MET A 227 12.65 -4.31 -13.98
C MET A 227 13.47 -4.11 -12.69
N GLN A 228 14.55 -4.87 -12.49
CA GLN A 228 15.42 -4.72 -11.32
C GLN A 228 16.07 -3.33 -11.27
N GLU A 229 16.46 -2.76 -12.43
CA GLU A 229 16.97 -1.38 -12.48
C GLU A 229 15.87 -0.37 -12.08
N LYS A 230 14.66 -0.53 -12.58
CA LYS A 230 13.50 0.28 -12.17
C LYS A 230 13.28 0.20 -10.64
N TYR A 231 13.37 -1.00 -10.06
CA TYR A 231 13.21 -1.18 -8.60
C TYR A 231 14.33 -0.50 -7.81
N ARG A 232 15.57 -0.54 -8.28
CA ARG A 232 16.67 0.25 -7.66
C ARG A 232 16.37 1.74 -7.65
N GLN A 233 15.81 2.27 -8.74
CA GLN A 233 15.40 3.68 -8.80
C GLN A 233 14.26 3.99 -7.85
N ILE A 234 13.25 3.11 -7.72
CA ILE A 234 12.17 3.26 -6.75
C ILE A 234 12.72 3.24 -5.32
N MET A 235 13.59 2.29 -4.98
CA MET A 235 14.24 2.19 -3.67
C MET A 235 15.08 3.43 -3.32
N ALA A 236 15.69 4.06 -4.33
CA ALA A 236 16.50 5.26 -4.11
C ALA A 236 15.65 6.53 -3.89
N ASN A 237 14.46 6.63 -4.51
CA ASN A 237 13.73 7.89 -4.62
C ASN A 237 12.39 7.92 -3.88
N GLU A 238 11.80 6.77 -3.54
CA GLU A 238 10.41 6.72 -3.08
C GLU A 238 10.23 6.23 -1.64
N VAL A 239 11.30 6.16 -0.88
CA VAL A 239 11.25 5.85 0.56
C VAL A 239 10.55 6.99 1.30
N ARG A 240 9.54 6.67 2.12
CA ARG A 240 8.82 7.59 3.00
C ARG A 240 8.68 7.01 4.38
N TYR A 241 8.89 7.84 5.39
CA TYR A 241 8.77 7.48 6.80
C TYR A 241 8.48 8.70 7.66
N GLU A 242 8.08 8.47 8.88
CA GLU A 242 8.06 9.47 9.96
C GLU A 242 8.86 8.98 11.15
N ALA A 243 9.49 9.92 11.84
CA ALA A 243 10.21 9.67 13.08
C ALA A 243 9.73 10.70 14.12
N GLN A 244 9.08 10.23 15.17
CA GLN A 244 8.52 11.08 16.21
C GLN A 244 9.30 10.82 17.52
N GLN A 245 9.83 11.90 18.12
CA GLN A 245 10.56 11.85 19.38
C GLN A 245 11.73 10.83 19.41
N CYS A 246 12.36 10.58 18.23
CA CYS A 246 13.45 9.62 18.11
C CYS A 246 14.82 10.20 18.50
N GLU A 247 15.00 11.53 18.48
CA GLU A 247 16.32 12.17 18.69
C GLU A 247 16.90 11.86 20.08
N ASP A 248 16.10 12.04 21.14
CA ASP A 248 16.49 11.81 22.53
C ASP A 248 16.07 10.44 23.08
N ALA A 249 15.52 9.57 22.25
CA ALA A 249 15.02 8.27 22.65
C ALA A 249 16.15 7.27 22.94
N ASP A 250 15.95 6.44 23.97
CA ASP A 250 16.77 5.26 24.25
C ASP A 250 16.23 4.03 23.48
N TYR A 251 14.92 3.98 23.28
CA TYR A 251 14.21 2.88 22.63
C TYR A 251 13.35 3.38 21.49
N ILE A 252 13.27 2.61 20.41
CA ILE A 252 12.42 2.93 19.25
C ILE A 252 11.28 1.91 19.14
N ILE A 253 10.04 2.39 19.07
CA ILE A 253 8.90 1.57 18.65
C ILE A 253 8.80 1.71 17.14
N VAL A 254 8.76 0.58 16.42
CA VAL A 254 8.55 0.55 14.96
C VAL A 254 7.18 -0.04 14.69
N SER A 255 6.32 0.71 14.00
CA SER A 255 4.95 0.29 13.68
C SER A 255 4.47 0.97 12.40
N PHE A 256 3.47 0.37 11.72
CA PHE A 256 2.83 0.96 10.54
C PHE A 256 1.29 0.94 10.66
N GLY A 257 0.61 1.72 9.82
CA GLY A 257 -0.85 1.74 9.76
C GLY A 257 -1.50 2.04 11.10
N SER A 258 -2.56 1.31 11.45
CA SER A 258 -3.26 1.47 12.73
C SER A 258 -2.39 1.15 13.94
N ALA A 259 -1.46 0.20 13.85
CA ALA A 259 -0.52 -0.09 14.94
C ALA A 259 0.41 1.10 15.23
N ALA A 260 0.80 1.89 14.20
CA ALA A 260 1.60 3.09 14.41
C ALA A 260 0.82 4.16 15.18
N ARG A 261 -0.46 4.33 14.89
CA ARG A 261 -1.34 5.25 15.60
C ARG A 261 -1.47 4.89 17.09
N ILE A 262 -1.52 3.60 17.39
CA ILE A 262 -1.51 3.09 18.77
C ILE A 262 -0.11 3.30 19.40
N GLY A 263 0.94 3.09 18.62
CA GLY A 263 2.33 3.31 19.01
C GLY A 263 2.62 4.77 19.40
N GLU A 264 1.99 5.75 18.76
CA GLU A 264 2.08 7.17 19.16
C GLU A 264 1.64 7.35 20.61
N LYS A 265 0.50 6.77 20.99
CA LYS A 265 0.01 6.84 22.37
C LYS A 265 0.88 6.02 23.34
N ALA A 266 1.42 4.90 22.89
CA ALA A 266 2.36 4.11 23.69
C ALA A 266 3.64 4.89 23.99
N VAL A 267 4.17 5.68 23.04
CA VAL A 267 5.32 6.57 23.26
C VAL A 267 5.01 7.62 24.31
N GLU A 268 3.84 8.28 24.26
CA GLU A 268 3.42 9.24 25.28
C GLU A 268 3.41 8.61 26.69
N ILE A 269 2.71 7.47 26.83
CA ILE A 269 2.61 6.74 28.10
C ILE A 269 3.99 6.28 28.61
N ALA A 270 4.86 5.78 27.73
CA ALA A 270 6.22 5.38 28.10
C ALA A 270 7.02 6.57 28.67
N ARG A 271 6.94 7.73 28.00
CA ARG A 271 7.61 8.96 28.44
C ARG A 271 7.06 9.52 29.76
N GLU A 272 5.75 9.47 29.99
CA GLU A 272 5.14 9.81 31.28
C GLU A 272 5.70 8.92 32.43
N GLN A 273 6.12 7.70 32.10
CA GLN A 273 6.74 6.76 33.03
C GLN A 273 8.27 6.84 33.07
N GLY A 274 8.87 7.88 32.46
CA GLY A 274 10.33 8.10 32.48
C GLY A 274 11.14 7.28 31.47
N ILE A 275 10.47 6.54 30.54
CA ILE A 275 11.14 5.76 29.51
C ILE A 275 11.22 6.61 28.23
N LYS A 276 12.42 6.93 27.79
CA LYS A 276 12.66 7.70 26.57
C LYS A 276 12.41 6.83 25.33
N ALA A 277 11.15 6.69 24.94
CA ALA A 277 10.74 6.02 23.73
C ALA A 277 10.51 7.02 22.58
N GLY A 278 10.72 6.57 21.34
CA GLY A 278 10.35 7.27 20.11
C GLY A 278 9.62 6.33 19.18
N LEU A 279 8.90 6.87 18.19
CA LEU A 279 8.21 6.10 17.17
C LEU A 279 8.87 6.28 15.81
N PHE A 280 9.18 5.19 15.14
CA PHE A 280 9.52 5.16 13.72
C PHE A 280 8.39 4.49 12.95
N ARG A 281 7.77 5.23 12.02
CA ARG A 281 6.68 4.76 11.17
C ARG A 281 7.13 4.68 9.72
N PRO A 282 7.32 3.50 9.12
CA PRO A 282 7.43 3.40 7.68
C PRO A 282 6.08 3.77 7.05
N ILE A 283 6.09 4.70 6.10
CA ILE A 283 4.95 5.06 5.26
C ILE A 283 4.98 4.19 4.01
N THR A 284 6.16 4.03 3.39
CA THR A 284 6.38 2.98 2.39
C THR A 284 6.82 1.70 3.08
N LEU A 285 6.10 0.60 2.82
CA LEU A 285 6.48 -0.72 3.29
C LEU A 285 7.35 -1.44 2.25
N TRP A 286 7.13 -1.14 0.97
CA TRP A 286 8.08 -1.35 -0.10
C TRP A 286 8.11 -0.11 -1.00
N PRO A 287 9.28 0.51 -1.17
CA PRO A 287 10.58 0.18 -0.56
C PRO A 287 10.60 0.50 0.96
N PHE A 288 11.16 -0.41 1.74
CA PHE A 288 11.29 -0.23 3.19
C PHE A 288 12.40 0.78 3.52
N PRO A 289 12.21 1.69 4.51
CA PRO A 289 13.17 2.73 4.89
C PRO A 289 14.36 2.20 5.73
N SER A 290 15.04 1.16 5.25
CA SER A 290 16.10 0.46 6.00
C SER A 290 17.25 1.37 6.39
N LYS A 291 17.75 2.20 5.47
CA LYS A 291 18.87 3.12 5.75
C LYS A 291 18.50 4.16 6.81
N GLN A 292 17.29 4.70 6.72
CA GLN A 292 16.79 5.73 7.63
C GLN A 292 16.57 5.17 9.02
N LEU A 293 15.99 3.97 9.12
CA LEU A 293 15.83 3.27 10.39
C LEU A 293 17.19 2.96 11.03
N HIS A 294 18.14 2.46 10.24
CA HIS A 294 19.49 2.19 10.70
C HIS A 294 20.18 3.45 11.28
N GLU A 295 20.10 4.58 10.59
CA GLU A 295 20.67 5.85 11.07
C GLU A 295 20.01 6.31 12.37
N ILE A 296 18.69 6.21 12.49
CA ILE A 296 17.95 6.59 13.71
C ILE A 296 18.27 5.64 14.86
N ALA A 297 18.54 4.37 14.57
CA ALA A 297 18.86 3.35 15.59
C ALA A 297 20.24 3.51 16.21
N LYS A 298 21.16 4.28 15.61
CA LYS A 298 22.50 4.49 16.13
C LYS A 298 22.49 5.06 17.56
N GLY A 299 23.17 4.39 18.46
CA GLY A 299 23.25 4.78 19.86
C GLY A 299 22.01 4.51 20.70
N LYS A 300 21.01 3.85 20.14
CA LYS A 300 19.82 3.40 20.88
C LYS A 300 20.10 2.08 21.60
N ARG A 301 19.24 1.73 22.56
CA ARG A 301 19.38 0.53 23.39
C ARG A 301 18.60 -0.66 22.88
N GLY A 302 17.54 -0.42 22.09
CA GLY A 302 16.73 -1.49 21.52
C GLY A 302 15.54 -0.98 20.69
N ILE A 303 14.97 -1.89 19.91
CA ILE A 303 13.79 -1.65 19.07
C ILE A 303 12.69 -2.64 19.47
N LEU A 304 11.47 -2.13 19.66
CA LEU A 304 10.26 -2.94 19.75
C LEU A 304 9.43 -2.75 18.48
N VAL A 305 9.20 -3.82 17.73
CA VAL A 305 8.30 -3.81 16.57
C VAL A 305 6.91 -4.22 17.04
N SER A 306 5.93 -3.35 16.84
CA SER A 306 4.52 -3.61 17.17
C SER A 306 3.66 -3.72 15.92
N GLU A 307 2.99 -4.87 15.74
CA GLU A 307 2.21 -5.22 14.55
C GLU A 307 0.92 -5.95 14.93
N ILE A 308 -0.10 -5.92 14.05
CA ILE A 308 -1.32 -6.72 14.21
C ILE A 308 -1.19 -8.01 13.40
N ASN A 309 -0.12 -8.77 13.69
CA ASN A 309 0.21 -10.06 13.08
C ASN A 309 1.25 -10.82 13.94
N ALA A 310 1.70 -11.97 13.45
CA ALA A 310 2.66 -12.86 14.15
C ALA A 310 4.14 -12.47 14.00
N GLY A 311 4.43 -11.29 13.42
CA GLY A 311 5.79 -10.82 13.15
C GLY A 311 6.17 -10.98 11.68
N GLN A 312 5.90 -9.94 10.88
CA GLN A 312 6.27 -9.89 9.46
C GLN A 312 7.19 -8.70 9.19
N MET A 313 6.80 -7.48 9.54
CA MET A 313 7.66 -6.30 9.38
C MET A 313 8.92 -6.38 10.24
N VAL A 314 8.87 -7.07 11.38
CA VAL A 314 10.03 -7.29 12.25
C VAL A 314 11.21 -7.92 11.51
N GLU A 315 10.98 -8.72 10.46
CA GLU A 315 12.06 -9.27 9.63
C GLU A 315 12.79 -8.18 8.85
N ASP A 316 12.07 -7.23 8.25
CA ASP A 316 12.69 -6.09 7.56
C ASP A 316 13.41 -5.15 8.52
N VAL A 317 12.88 -4.96 9.73
CA VAL A 317 13.56 -4.23 10.80
C VAL A 317 14.86 -4.93 11.20
N ARG A 318 14.84 -6.25 11.42
CA ARG A 318 16.03 -7.03 11.74
C ARG A 318 17.09 -6.97 10.64
N LEU A 319 16.66 -7.05 9.37
CA LEU A 319 17.55 -6.89 8.23
C LEU A 319 18.17 -5.48 8.18
N ALA A 320 17.40 -4.43 8.48
CA ALA A 320 17.88 -3.06 8.51
C ALA A 320 18.91 -2.83 9.62
N ILE A 321 18.71 -3.45 10.78
CA ILE A 321 19.58 -3.31 11.98
C ILE A 321 20.78 -4.26 11.93
N ASN A 322 20.67 -5.38 11.25
CA ASN A 322 21.74 -6.36 11.03
C ASN A 322 22.45 -6.82 12.35
N GLY A 323 21.69 -6.97 13.43
CA GLY A 323 22.20 -7.47 14.70
C GLY A 323 22.95 -6.44 15.58
N GLU A 324 22.99 -5.16 15.20
CA GLU A 324 23.72 -4.12 15.97
C GLU A 324 23.08 -3.79 17.32
N LEU A 325 21.77 -4.03 17.46
CA LEU A 325 21.04 -3.87 18.71
C LEU A 325 19.88 -4.86 18.83
N PRO A 326 19.31 -5.08 20.03
CA PRO A 326 18.17 -5.96 20.21
C PRO A 326 16.94 -5.47 19.44
N VAL A 327 16.28 -6.39 18.73
CA VAL A 327 15.01 -6.15 18.02
C VAL A 327 13.98 -7.16 18.50
N GLU A 328 13.06 -6.69 19.33
CA GLU A 328 11.98 -7.47 19.90
C GLU A 328 10.68 -7.27 19.13
N HIS A 329 9.77 -8.21 19.26
CA HIS A 329 8.46 -8.18 18.59
C HIS A 329 7.33 -8.31 19.62
N PHE A 330 6.28 -7.53 19.37
CA PHE A 330 4.97 -7.67 20.00
C PHE A 330 3.88 -7.65 18.92
N GLY A 331 3.00 -8.65 18.94
CA GLY A 331 1.90 -8.78 17.99
C GLY A 331 0.62 -9.28 18.63
N ARG A 332 -0.51 -8.81 18.08
CA ARG A 332 -1.85 -9.37 18.36
C ARG A 332 -2.38 -10.04 17.11
N LEU A 333 -3.18 -11.08 17.30
CA LEU A 333 -3.64 -11.96 16.22
C LEU A 333 -5.17 -12.06 16.18
N GLY A 334 -5.71 -12.62 15.08
CA GLY A 334 -7.12 -12.97 14.96
C GLY A 334 -8.08 -11.79 15.01
N GLY A 335 -7.63 -10.58 14.72
CA GLY A 335 -8.46 -9.37 14.73
C GLY A 335 -8.46 -8.61 16.06
N ILE A 336 -7.62 -9.00 17.00
CA ILE A 336 -7.40 -8.25 18.24
C ILE A 336 -6.43 -7.10 17.96
N VAL A 337 -6.83 -5.89 18.31
CA VAL A 337 -6.01 -4.69 18.22
C VAL A 337 -5.28 -4.49 19.55
N PRO A 338 -3.97 -4.21 19.58
CA PRO A 338 -3.25 -3.98 20.83
C PRO A 338 -3.70 -2.68 21.51
N GLU A 339 -3.63 -2.66 22.86
CA GLU A 339 -3.77 -1.43 23.63
C GLU A 339 -2.40 -0.76 23.80
N PRO A 340 -2.31 0.58 23.90
CA PRO A 340 -1.04 1.28 24.12
C PRO A 340 -0.26 0.80 25.33
N GLU A 341 -0.95 0.49 26.43
CA GLU A 341 -0.37 -0.02 27.67
C GLU A 341 0.27 -1.41 27.51
N GLU A 342 -0.28 -2.27 26.64
CA GLU A 342 0.32 -3.57 26.34
C GLU A 342 1.68 -3.38 25.66
N ILE A 343 1.80 -2.42 24.72
CA ILE A 343 3.05 -2.10 24.03
C ILE A 343 4.10 -1.61 25.05
N VAL A 344 3.70 -0.72 25.96
CA VAL A 344 4.60 -0.18 27.00
C VAL A 344 5.05 -1.28 27.95
N ASN A 345 4.16 -2.19 28.36
CA ASN A 345 4.50 -3.30 29.25
C ASN A 345 5.51 -4.25 28.60
N VAL A 346 5.30 -4.60 27.31
CA VAL A 346 6.23 -5.44 26.56
C VAL A 346 7.59 -4.74 26.37
N LEU A 347 7.58 -3.43 26.10
CA LEU A 347 8.81 -2.63 26.00
C LEU A 347 9.63 -2.72 27.30
N LYS A 348 8.97 -2.58 28.44
CA LYS A 348 9.63 -2.72 29.76
C LYS A 348 10.16 -4.11 30.02
N GLU A 349 9.35 -5.12 29.73
CA GLU A 349 9.70 -6.52 30.00
C GLU A 349 10.90 -6.99 29.18
N LYS A 350 10.98 -6.58 27.92
CA LYS A 350 11.94 -7.13 26.96
C LYS A 350 13.19 -6.27 26.77
N LEU A 351 13.11 -4.96 26.98
CA LEU A 351 14.18 -4.03 26.58
C LEU A 351 14.65 -3.08 27.69
N VAL A 352 13.83 -2.73 28.68
CA VAL A 352 14.18 -1.83 29.77
C VAL A 352 14.68 -2.60 30.97
#